data_34e63b9bcd82c155576d5025a8e80098
#
_entry.id   34e63b9bcd82c155576d5025a8e80098
#
_cell.length_a   1.000
_cell.length_b   1.000
_cell.length_c   1.000
_cell.angle_alpha   90.00
_cell.angle_beta   90.00
_cell.angle_gamma   90.00
#
_symmetry.space_group_name_H-M   'P 1'
#
loop_
_entity.id
_entity.type
_entity.pdbx_description
1 polymer ?
#
loop_
_entity_poly.entity_id
_entity_poly.type
_entity_poly.pdbx_seq_one_letter_code
_entity_poly.pdbx_strand_id
1 'polypeptide(L)'
;YYNLNKNTITEHMNNEVFKNARLNMLNSKIPNPCKRCYIEESKNITSKRLIENNNYSDFTIEHARKITNENGSIDPNLEFVELRLGNICNVKCVTCNPASSSKWIQDYKILNKELDYVTDYQNCSTSNWHDKEFFWDDLFDKTANVKTFYINGGEPTLVKAHWNFIKKLIDTGRTDVTLWYNINMTNIPAYAFDLWKKFNKVQISCSIDDLEDRNYYIRFPTKWQDVEKNLNKLLQHK
;
A
#
# COMPACT_ATOMS: atom_id res chain seq x y z
N TYR A 1 15.19 1.77 -13.02
CA TYR A 1 13.93 1.76 -12.27
C TYR A 1 12.81 1.31 -13.19
N TYR A 2 12.04 0.28 -12.77
CA TYR A 2 10.83 -0.13 -13.46
C TYR A 2 9.68 0.82 -13.09
N ASN A 3 8.90 1.19 -14.09
CA ASN A 3 7.77 2.08 -13.93
C ASN A 3 6.50 1.36 -14.35
N LEU A 4 5.62 1.05 -13.41
CA LEU A 4 4.36 0.32 -13.66
C LEU A 4 3.36 1.07 -14.56
N ASN A 5 3.65 2.31 -14.96
CA ASN A 5 2.92 2.97 -16.03
C ASN A 5 3.43 2.64 -17.44
N LYS A 6 4.52 1.85 -17.54
CA LYS A 6 5.17 1.47 -18.81
C LYS A 6 5.55 -0.01 -18.84
N ASN A 7 5.73 -0.62 -17.67
CA ASN A 7 6.15 -2.00 -17.50
C ASN A 7 5.04 -2.78 -16.80
N THR A 8 4.84 -4.02 -17.20
CA THR A 8 3.89 -4.92 -16.55
C THR A 8 4.40 -5.37 -15.18
N ILE A 9 3.48 -5.84 -14.34
CA ILE A 9 3.82 -6.46 -13.05
C ILE A 9 4.75 -7.66 -13.28
N THR A 10 4.50 -8.46 -14.32
CA THR A 10 5.36 -9.59 -14.68
C THR A 10 6.78 -9.16 -15.01
N GLU A 11 6.97 -8.14 -15.84
CA GLU A 11 8.30 -7.59 -16.14
C GLU A 11 8.96 -7.02 -14.87
N HIS A 12 8.20 -6.32 -14.05
CA HIS A 12 8.72 -5.76 -12.79
C HIS A 12 9.19 -6.87 -11.85
N MET A 13 8.39 -7.91 -11.64
CA MET A 13 8.74 -9.03 -10.75
C MET A 13 9.86 -9.92 -11.32
N ASN A 14 10.14 -9.83 -12.61
CA ASN A 14 11.21 -10.57 -13.28
C ASN A 14 12.40 -9.68 -13.69
N ASN A 15 12.56 -8.50 -13.07
CA ASN A 15 13.77 -7.72 -13.24
C ASN A 15 14.99 -8.43 -12.62
N GLU A 16 16.19 -8.02 -13.02
CA GLU A 16 17.44 -8.67 -12.58
C GLU A 16 17.62 -8.69 -11.06
N VAL A 17 17.13 -7.67 -10.35
CA VAL A 17 17.25 -7.61 -8.88
C VAL A 17 16.43 -8.71 -8.23
N PHE A 18 15.17 -8.90 -8.66
CA PHE A 18 14.31 -9.94 -8.12
C PHE A 18 14.71 -11.34 -8.55
N LYS A 19 15.14 -11.53 -9.81
CA LYS A 19 15.66 -12.82 -10.29
C LYS A 19 16.88 -13.24 -9.46
N ASN A 20 17.86 -12.35 -9.32
CA ASN A 20 19.06 -12.62 -8.52
C ASN A 20 18.76 -12.85 -7.05
N ALA A 21 17.77 -12.14 -6.47
CA ALA A 21 17.37 -12.37 -5.09
C ALA A 21 16.80 -13.78 -4.90
N ARG A 22 15.90 -14.23 -5.80
CA ARG A 22 15.34 -15.58 -5.77
C ARG A 22 16.42 -16.66 -5.91
N LEU A 23 17.30 -16.54 -6.90
CA LEU A 23 18.41 -17.48 -7.10
C LEU A 23 19.35 -17.54 -5.87
N ASN A 24 19.65 -16.41 -5.26
CA ASN A 24 20.45 -16.39 -4.04
C ASN A 24 19.73 -17.13 -2.90
N MET A 25 18.45 -16.86 -2.66
CA MET A 25 17.69 -17.55 -1.62
C MET A 25 17.58 -19.05 -1.85
N LEU A 26 17.34 -19.49 -3.09
CA LEU A 26 17.29 -20.91 -3.47
C LEU A 26 18.62 -21.64 -3.28
N ASN A 27 19.73 -20.90 -3.33
CA ASN A 27 21.09 -21.38 -3.06
C ASN A 27 21.60 -21.11 -1.65
N SER A 28 20.68 -20.85 -0.70
CA SER A 28 20.99 -20.56 0.71
C SER A 28 21.90 -19.33 0.92
N LYS A 29 21.93 -18.41 -0.04
CA LYS A 29 22.66 -17.14 0.06
C LYS A 29 21.72 -16.03 0.51
N ILE A 30 22.22 -15.11 1.33
CA ILE A 30 21.45 -13.95 1.80
C ILE A 30 21.52 -12.83 0.75
N PRO A 31 20.41 -12.47 0.09
CA PRO A 31 20.41 -11.33 -0.83
C PRO A 31 20.73 -10.03 -0.08
N ASN A 32 21.44 -9.12 -0.73
CA ASN A 32 21.83 -7.86 -0.09
C ASN A 32 20.64 -7.05 0.48
N PRO A 33 19.49 -6.90 -0.21
CA PRO A 33 18.32 -6.22 0.34
C PRO A 33 17.72 -6.89 1.59
N CYS A 34 17.99 -8.19 1.80
CA CYS A 34 17.41 -8.98 2.89
C CYS A 34 18.27 -8.97 4.18
N LYS A 35 19.48 -8.40 4.14
CA LYS A 35 20.43 -8.43 5.27
C LYS A 35 19.86 -7.90 6.58
N ARG A 36 18.99 -6.89 6.52
CA ARG A 36 18.39 -6.30 7.73
C ARG A 36 17.64 -7.35 8.58
N CYS A 37 16.80 -8.18 7.96
CA CYS A 37 16.08 -9.23 8.66
C CYS A 37 17.03 -10.21 9.36
N TYR A 38 18.10 -10.63 8.68
CA TYR A 38 19.09 -11.54 9.27
C TYR A 38 19.89 -10.91 10.43
N ILE A 39 20.17 -9.60 10.36
CA ILE A 39 20.80 -8.85 11.48
C ILE A 39 19.83 -8.78 12.68
N GLU A 40 18.54 -8.53 12.45
CA GLU A 40 17.53 -8.54 13.51
C GLU A 40 17.46 -9.93 14.18
N GLU A 41 17.40 -10.99 13.39
CA GLU A 41 17.36 -12.39 13.86
C GLU A 41 18.60 -12.79 14.65
N SER A 42 19.80 -12.35 14.24
CA SER A 42 21.03 -12.60 15.00
C SER A 42 21.05 -11.95 16.39
N LYS A 43 20.14 -11.00 16.63
CA LYS A 43 19.94 -10.32 17.92
C LYS A 43 18.69 -10.82 18.67
N ASN A 44 18.14 -11.96 18.28
CA ASN A 44 16.89 -12.53 18.81
C ASN A 44 15.67 -11.59 18.64
N ILE A 45 15.67 -10.73 17.61
CA ILE A 45 14.52 -9.88 17.24
C ILE A 45 13.74 -10.59 16.15
N THR A 46 12.43 -10.73 16.31
CA THR A 46 11.56 -11.30 15.28
C THR A 46 11.51 -10.38 14.07
N SER A 47 12.06 -10.82 12.96
CA SER A 47 12.09 -10.06 11.72
C SER A 47 10.80 -10.17 10.93
N LYS A 48 10.57 -9.22 10.01
CA LYS A 48 9.47 -9.29 9.03
C LYS A 48 9.52 -10.62 8.23
N ARG A 49 10.70 -11.11 7.87
CA ARG A 49 10.89 -12.37 7.16
C ARG A 49 10.32 -13.57 7.95
N LEU A 50 10.60 -13.64 9.25
CA LEU A 50 10.07 -14.73 10.09
C LEU A 50 8.55 -14.65 10.23
N ILE A 51 8.00 -13.45 10.36
CA ILE A 51 6.56 -13.23 10.42
C ILE A 51 5.90 -13.71 9.12
N GLU A 52 6.44 -13.31 7.97
CA GLU A 52 5.86 -13.71 6.68
C GLU A 52 6.05 -15.20 6.38
N ASN A 53 7.19 -15.79 6.73
CA ASN A 53 7.37 -17.24 6.60
C ASN A 53 6.34 -18.02 7.44
N ASN A 54 5.95 -17.50 8.59
CA ASN A 54 4.89 -18.12 9.39
C ASN A 54 3.51 -17.94 8.76
N ASN A 55 3.22 -16.74 8.22
CA ASN A 55 1.95 -16.44 7.54
C ASN A 55 1.75 -17.28 6.27
N TYR A 56 2.85 -17.66 5.62
CA TYR A 56 2.88 -18.45 4.38
C TYR A 56 3.63 -19.78 4.58
N SER A 57 3.38 -20.47 5.69
CA SER A 57 4.07 -21.71 6.07
C SER A 57 3.94 -22.83 5.04
N ASP A 58 2.86 -22.83 4.26
CA ASP A 58 2.63 -23.81 3.18
C ASP A 58 3.50 -23.55 1.94
N PHE A 59 4.16 -22.39 1.85
CA PHE A 59 5.07 -22.07 0.76
C PHE A 59 6.48 -22.57 1.07
N THR A 60 6.73 -23.83 0.69
CA THR A 60 7.99 -24.53 0.97
C THR A 60 9.10 -24.15 0.00
N ILE A 61 10.35 -24.46 0.35
CA ILE A 61 11.52 -24.29 -0.53
C ILE A 61 11.42 -25.17 -1.80
N GLU A 62 10.84 -26.36 -1.67
CA GLU A 62 10.59 -27.25 -2.79
C GLU A 62 9.60 -26.65 -3.77
N HIS A 63 8.53 -26.05 -3.26
CA HIS A 63 7.57 -25.32 -4.08
C HIS A 63 8.25 -24.14 -4.79
N ALA A 64 9.04 -23.33 -4.06
CA ALA A 64 9.79 -22.23 -4.63
C ALA A 64 10.74 -22.67 -5.76
N ARG A 65 11.44 -23.82 -5.59
CA ARG A 65 12.29 -24.40 -6.64
C ARG A 65 11.48 -24.80 -7.87
N LYS A 66 10.29 -25.36 -7.67
CA LYS A 66 9.42 -25.83 -8.77
C LYS A 66 8.91 -24.70 -9.65
N ILE A 67 8.59 -23.53 -9.05
CA ILE A 67 8.01 -22.39 -9.79
C ILE A 67 9.04 -21.41 -10.31
N THR A 68 10.31 -21.55 -9.91
CA THR A 68 11.39 -20.64 -10.33
C THR A 68 12.20 -21.26 -11.45
N ASN A 69 12.25 -20.59 -12.59
CA ASN A 69 13.06 -21.02 -13.73
C ASN A 69 14.56 -20.92 -13.43
N GLU A 70 15.40 -21.58 -14.24
CA GLU A 70 16.86 -21.59 -14.10
C GLU A 70 17.46 -20.17 -14.06
N ASN A 71 16.88 -19.22 -14.79
CA ASN A 71 17.33 -17.81 -14.79
C ASN A 71 16.74 -16.96 -13.65
N GLY A 72 16.00 -17.57 -12.72
CA GLY A 72 15.36 -16.91 -11.60
C GLY A 72 14.03 -16.22 -11.90
N SER A 73 13.48 -16.35 -13.13
CA SER A 73 12.16 -15.84 -13.47
C SER A 73 11.04 -16.71 -12.92
N ILE A 74 9.87 -16.12 -12.74
CA ILE A 74 8.63 -16.79 -12.32
C ILE A 74 7.45 -16.31 -13.17
N ASP A 75 6.37 -17.08 -13.20
CA ASP A 75 5.05 -16.55 -13.53
C ASP A 75 4.42 -15.99 -12.23
N PRO A 76 4.16 -14.68 -12.15
CA PRO A 76 3.68 -14.09 -10.91
C PRO A 76 2.29 -14.59 -10.52
N ASN A 77 2.19 -15.16 -9.32
CA ASN A 77 0.94 -15.48 -8.66
C ASN A 77 0.77 -14.54 -7.45
N LEU A 78 -0.12 -13.55 -7.57
CA LEU A 78 -0.33 -12.56 -6.52
C LEU A 78 -1.42 -13.04 -5.57
N GLU A 79 -1.09 -13.16 -4.28
CA GLU A 79 -2.07 -13.48 -3.23
C GLU A 79 -2.38 -12.29 -2.33
N PHE A 80 -1.41 -11.37 -2.19
CA PHE A 80 -1.52 -10.14 -1.43
C PHE A 80 -0.99 -8.96 -2.26
N VAL A 81 -1.78 -7.90 -2.36
CA VAL A 81 -1.39 -6.69 -3.10
C VAL A 81 -1.53 -5.48 -2.21
N GLU A 82 -0.42 -4.79 -1.94
CA GLU A 82 -0.44 -3.47 -1.32
C GLU A 82 -0.54 -2.39 -2.41
N LEU A 83 -1.63 -1.63 -2.38
CA LEU A 83 -1.87 -0.49 -3.27
C LEU A 83 -1.60 0.81 -2.52
N ARG A 84 -0.41 1.36 -2.70
CA ARG A 84 -0.06 2.69 -2.18
C ARG A 84 -0.41 3.76 -3.20
N LEU A 85 -1.58 4.38 -3.03
CA LEU A 85 -2.23 5.28 -4.00
C LEU A 85 -1.63 6.70 -4.02
N GLY A 86 -0.30 6.79 -4.11
CA GLY A 86 0.40 8.07 -4.18
C GLY A 86 0.32 8.87 -2.88
N ASN A 87 0.36 10.20 -3.01
CA ASN A 87 0.41 11.13 -1.89
C ASN A 87 -0.76 12.13 -1.82
N ILE A 88 -1.81 11.92 -2.62
CA ILE A 88 -3.01 12.77 -2.54
C ILE A 88 -3.64 12.58 -1.16
N CYS A 89 -3.65 13.65 -0.36
CA CYS A 89 -4.19 13.65 0.99
C CYS A 89 -4.80 15.01 1.31
N ASN A 90 -5.79 15.05 2.19
CA ASN A 90 -6.41 16.27 2.68
C ASN A 90 -5.88 16.74 4.04
N VAL A 91 -4.99 15.96 4.66
CA VAL A 91 -4.36 16.28 5.95
C VAL A 91 -2.83 16.29 5.84
N LYS A 92 -2.16 17.03 6.74
CA LYS A 92 -0.70 17.06 6.91
C LYS A 92 -0.34 16.67 8.34
N CYS A 93 -0.35 15.36 8.61
CA CYS A 93 -0.01 14.83 9.92
C CYS A 93 1.46 15.11 10.24
N VAL A 94 1.77 15.35 11.51
CA VAL A 94 3.15 15.62 11.99
C VAL A 94 4.12 14.45 11.72
N THR A 95 3.59 13.23 11.57
CA THR A 95 4.36 12.02 11.25
C THR A 95 4.54 11.79 9.75
N CYS A 96 3.94 12.64 8.89
CA CYS A 96 4.01 12.52 7.43
C CYS A 96 5.00 13.51 6.81
N ASN A 97 5.26 13.30 5.52
CA ASN A 97 6.13 14.11 4.69
C ASN A 97 5.52 14.28 3.28
N PRO A 98 6.11 15.07 2.38
CA PRO A 98 5.58 15.28 1.03
C PRO A 98 5.39 14.03 0.19
N ALA A 99 6.15 12.96 0.43
CA ALA A 99 5.97 11.69 -0.28
C ALA A 99 4.69 10.95 0.14
N SER A 100 4.17 11.22 1.34
CA SER A 100 2.97 10.58 1.90
C SER A 100 1.76 11.51 1.97
N SER A 101 1.95 12.83 1.93
CA SER A 101 0.85 13.80 1.88
C SER A 101 1.21 15.01 1.03
N SER A 102 0.43 15.23 -0.02
CA SER A 102 0.58 16.39 -0.91
C SER A 102 0.38 17.74 -0.18
N LYS A 103 -0.28 17.74 0.98
CA LYS A 103 -0.46 18.96 1.79
C LYS A 103 0.86 19.49 2.38
N TRP A 104 1.87 18.65 2.55
CA TRP A 104 3.20 19.05 3.02
C TRP A 104 4.07 19.70 1.94
N ILE A 105 3.75 19.54 0.65
CA ILE A 105 4.60 19.99 -0.47
C ILE A 105 4.93 21.47 -0.36
N GLN A 106 3.92 22.31 -0.08
CA GLN A 106 4.12 23.75 -0.01
C GLN A 106 4.95 24.17 1.22
N ASP A 107 4.70 23.57 2.37
CA ASP A 107 5.46 23.88 3.60
C ASP A 107 6.95 23.51 3.42
N TYR A 108 7.23 22.36 2.84
CA TYR A 108 8.62 21.94 2.54
C TYR A 108 9.31 22.83 1.51
N LYS A 109 8.59 23.36 0.52
CA LYS A 109 9.17 24.36 -0.41
C LYS A 109 9.59 25.64 0.31
N ILE A 110 8.79 26.11 1.26
CA ILE A 110 9.11 27.29 2.08
C ILE A 110 10.32 26.98 2.97
N LEU A 111 10.30 25.88 3.71
CA LEU A 111 11.39 25.48 4.60
C LEU A 111 12.72 25.32 3.84
N ASN A 112 12.72 24.68 2.69
CA ASN A 112 13.91 24.52 1.87
C ASN A 112 14.48 25.86 1.39
N LYS A 113 13.62 26.85 1.09
CA LYS A 113 14.04 28.17 0.63
C LYS A 113 14.60 29.03 1.77
N GLU A 114 13.95 28.98 2.95
CA GLU A 114 14.28 29.89 4.04
C GLU A 114 15.39 29.36 4.95
N LEU A 115 15.50 28.05 5.11
CA LEU A 115 16.44 27.43 6.03
C LEU A 115 17.65 26.79 5.32
N ASP A 116 17.77 26.95 3.99
CA ASP A 116 18.78 26.27 3.15
C ASP A 116 18.86 24.76 3.47
N TYR A 117 17.71 24.19 3.84
CA TYR A 117 17.59 22.81 4.30
C TYR A 117 17.32 21.92 3.11
N VAL A 118 18.37 21.23 2.65
CA VAL A 118 18.25 20.25 1.55
C VAL A 118 17.56 19.01 2.07
N THR A 119 16.36 18.77 1.58
CA THR A 119 15.64 17.53 1.86
C THR A 119 15.52 16.67 0.60
N ASP A 120 15.35 15.36 0.78
CA ASP A 120 15.03 14.42 -0.31
C ASP A 120 13.69 14.76 -1.00
N TYR A 121 12.94 15.72 -0.46
CA TYR A 121 11.60 16.12 -0.91
C TYR A 121 11.56 17.42 -1.71
N GLN A 122 12.70 18.02 -2.07
CA GLN A 122 12.76 19.29 -2.83
C GLN A 122 11.92 19.26 -4.12
N ASN A 123 11.93 18.13 -4.81
CA ASN A 123 11.26 17.92 -6.08
C ASN A 123 9.94 17.14 -5.96
N CYS A 124 9.41 16.99 -4.73
CA CYS A 124 8.14 16.30 -4.57
C CYS A 124 6.99 17.06 -5.23
N SER A 125 6.18 16.32 -5.94
CA SER A 125 4.93 16.78 -6.56
C SER A 125 3.79 15.86 -6.17
N THR A 126 2.55 16.27 -6.46
CA THR A 126 1.40 15.40 -6.31
C THR A 126 1.55 14.19 -7.23
N SER A 127 1.48 13.01 -6.67
CA SER A 127 1.57 11.76 -7.42
C SER A 127 0.17 11.34 -7.90
N ASN A 128 0.03 11.17 -9.19
CA ASN A 128 -1.20 10.76 -9.86
C ASN A 128 -1.00 9.55 -10.80
N TRP A 129 -0.02 8.68 -10.51
CA TRP A 129 0.26 7.49 -11.31
C TRP A 129 -0.97 6.60 -11.49
N HIS A 130 -1.86 6.58 -10.51
CA HIS A 130 -3.11 5.82 -10.49
C HIS A 130 -4.16 6.30 -11.51
N ASP A 131 -3.97 7.44 -12.17
CA ASP A 131 -4.84 7.89 -13.26
C ASP A 131 -4.54 7.19 -14.60
N LYS A 132 -3.52 6.33 -14.66
CA LYS A 132 -3.13 5.57 -15.84
C LYS A 132 -3.85 4.22 -15.90
N GLU A 133 -4.65 4.00 -16.94
CA GLU A 133 -5.42 2.77 -17.15
C GLU A 133 -4.53 1.54 -17.27
N PHE A 134 -3.40 1.65 -17.97
CA PHE A 134 -2.45 0.55 -18.20
C PHE A 134 -2.13 -0.24 -16.92
N PHE A 135 -1.83 0.44 -15.80
CA PHE A 135 -1.54 -0.24 -14.53
C PHE A 135 -2.74 -1.04 -14.01
N TRP A 136 -3.94 -0.45 -14.06
CA TRP A 136 -5.14 -1.09 -13.53
C TRP A 136 -5.57 -2.30 -14.34
N ASP A 137 -5.40 -2.25 -15.66
CA ASP A 137 -5.69 -3.38 -16.53
C ASP A 137 -4.72 -4.52 -16.31
N ASP A 138 -3.40 -4.24 -16.28
CA ASP A 138 -2.38 -5.24 -15.98
C ASP A 138 -2.56 -5.84 -14.57
N LEU A 139 -2.85 -5.01 -13.56
CA LEU A 139 -3.15 -5.49 -12.22
C LEU A 139 -4.39 -6.38 -12.23
N PHE A 140 -5.46 -5.95 -12.89
CA PHE A 140 -6.72 -6.68 -12.91
C PHE A 140 -6.55 -8.09 -13.50
N ASP A 141 -5.79 -8.22 -14.58
CA ASP A 141 -5.46 -9.52 -15.21
C ASP A 141 -4.68 -10.45 -14.28
N LYS A 142 -4.05 -9.93 -13.22
CA LYS A 142 -3.28 -10.69 -12.22
C LYS A 142 -4.03 -10.95 -10.92
N THR A 143 -5.31 -10.54 -10.81
CA THR A 143 -6.05 -10.64 -9.55
C THR A 143 -6.66 -12.00 -9.26
N ALA A 144 -6.60 -12.97 -10.18
CA ALA A 144 -7.31 -14.25 -10.06
C ALA A 144 -7.10 -14.95 -8.70
N ASN A 145 -5.90 -14.90 -8.15
CA ASN A 145 -5.54 -15.56 -6.88
C ASN A 145 -5.34 -14.56 -5.71
N VAL A 146 -5.60 -13.27 -5.92
CA VAL A 146 -5.46 -12.29 -4.85
C VAL A 146 -6.54 -12.53 -3.79
N LYS A 147 -6.09 -12.69 -2.54
CA LYS A 147 -6.93 -12.87 -1.35
C LYS A 147 -7.16 -11.54 -0.61
N THR A 148 -6.18 -10.64 -0.69
CA THR A 148 -6.24 -9.37 0.06
C THR A 148 -5.65 -8.22 -0.76
N PHE A 149 -6.42 -7.13 -0.83
CA PHE A 149 -5.93 -5.82 -1.26
C PHE A 149 -5.76 -4.93 -0.02
N TYR A 150 -4.51 -4.57 0.30
CA TYR A 150 -4.18 -3.59 1.32
C TYR A 150 -4.05 -2.21 0.66
N ILE A 151 -4.96 -1.31 0.98
CA ILE A 151 -5.14 -0.03 0.29
C ILE A 151 -4.75 1.11 1.22
N ASN A 152 -3.69 1.80 0.88
CA ASN A 152 -3.12 2.91 1.64
C ASN A 152 -2.54 3.98 0.70
N GLY A 153 -1.71 4.88 1.20
CA GLY A 153 -1.05 5.96 0.45
C GLY A 153 -1.24 7.30 1.14
N GLY A 154 -1.63 8.35 0.41
CA GLY A 154 -2.08 9.59 1.00
C GLY A 154 -3.40 9.38 1.74
N GLU A 155 -4.51 9.61 1.08
CA GLU A 155 -5.84 9.23 1.56
C GLU A 155 -6.58 8.48 0.46
N PRO A 156 -6.73 7.15 0.56
CA PRO A 156 -7.35 6.32 -0.48
C PRO A 156 -8.76 6.76 -0.87
N THR A 157 -9.54 7.23 0.10
CA THR A 157 -10.94 7.63 -0.13
C THR A 157 -11.10 8.82 -1.08
N LEU A 158 -10.03 9.59 -1.29
CA LEU A 158 -9.99 10.71 -2.24
C LEU A 158 -9.62 10.31 -3.66
N VAL A 159 -9.15 9.08 -3.88
CA VAL A 159 -8.63 8.63 -5.18
C VAL A 159 -9.74 7.98 -6.00
N LYS A 160 -10.17 8.64 -7.08
CA LYS A 160 -11.26 8.15 -7.95
C LYS A 160 -10.93 6.82 -8.62
N ALA A 161 -9.69 6.63 -9.07
CA ALA A 161 -9.25 5.41 -9.75
C ALA A 161 -9.40 4.17 -8.86
N HIS A 162 -9.12 4.28 -7.56
CA HIS A 162 -9.37 3.23 -6.59
C HIS A 162 -10.85 2.79 -6.55
N TRP A 163 -11.79 3.74 -6.50
CA TRP A 163 -13.22 3.41 -6.49
C TRP A 163 -13.69 2.75 -7.80
N ASN A 164 -13.12 3.14 -8.93
CA ASN A 164 -13.36 2.48 -10.20
C ASN A 164 -12.86 1.02 -10.18
N PHE A 165 -11.68 0.78 -9.60
CA PHE A 165 -11.14 -0.57 -9.41
C PHE A 165 -12.06 -1.42 -8.50
N ILE A 166 -12.54 -0.88 -7.39
CA ILE A 166 -13.49 -1.58 -6.50
C ILE A 166 -14.78 -1.95 -7.24
N LYS A 167 -15.33 -1.05 -8.05
CA LYS A 167 -16.50 -1.35 -8.88
C LYS A 167 -16.21 -2.47 -9.89
N LYS A 168 -15.04 -2.43 -10.55
CA LYS A 168 -14.63 -3.48 -11.49
C LYS A 168 -14.53 -4.85 -10.81
N LEU A 169 -14.01 -4.92 -9.57
CA LEU A 169 -14.00 -6.17 -8.79
C LEU A 169 -15.43 -6.69 -8.54
N ILE A 170 -16.35 -5.80 -8.18
CA ILE A 170 -17.77 -6.15 -7.95
C ILE A 170 -18.41 -6.68 -9.25
N ASP A 171 -18.24 -5.94 -10.34
CA ASP A 171 -18.86 -6.25 -11.64
C ASP A 171 -18.38 -7.60 -12.21
N THR A 172 -17.18 -8.02 -11.82
CA THR A 172 -16.59 -9.31 -12.23
C THR A 172 -16.71 -10.41 -11.18
N GLY A 173 -17.49 -10.18 -10.11
CA GLY A 173 -17.77 -11.19 -9.09
C GLY A 173 -16.61 -11.44 -8.10
N ARG A 174 -15.54 -10.62 -8.11
CA ARG A 174 -14.39 -10.73 -7.20
C ARG A 174 -14.64 -10.05 -5.86
N THR A 175 -15.77 -10.37 -5.26
CA THR A 175 -16.15 -9.89 -3.91
C THR A 175 -15.69 -10.83 -2.79
N ASP A 176 -15.05 -11.93 -3.14
CA ASP A 176 -14.42 -12.91 -2.24
C ASP A 176 -13.15 -12.38 -1.56
N VAL A 177 -12.51 -11.37 -2.13
CA VAL A 177 -11.29 -10.76 -1.61
C VAL A 177 -11.53 -9.94 -0.33
N THR A 178 -10.52 -9.92 0.54
CA THR A 178 -10.49 -8.99 1.67
C THR A 178 -10.00 -7.61 1.20
N LEU A 179 -10.76 -6.57 1.48
CA LEU A 179 -10.29 -5.19 1.35
C LEU A 179 -9.79 -4.72 2.72
N TRP A 180 -8.53 -4.32 2.80
CA TRP A 180 -7.95 -3.75 4.02
C TRP A 180 -7.50 -2.32 3.75
N TYR A 181 -8.04 -1.39 4.52
CA TYR A 181 -7.78 0.05 4.37
C TYR A 181 -7.05 0.65 5.54
N ASN A 182 -6.17 1.62 5.25
CA ASN A 182 -5.75 2.66 6.20
C ASN A 182 -6.32 4.00 5.73
N ILE A 183 -7.21 4.60 6.50
CA ILE A 183 -7.87 5.86 6.17
C ILE A 183 -7.85 6.85 7.35
N ASN A 184 -7.86 8.14 7.03
CA ASN A 184 -7.79 9.20 8.03
C ASN A 184 -9.15 9.58 8.64
N MET A 185 -10.21 8.93 8.24
CA MET A 185 -11.58 9.08 8.76
C MET A 185 -12.24 10.44 8.51
N THR A 186 -11.59 11.38 7.82
CA THR A 186 -12.17 12.73 7.63
C THR A 186 -13.20 12.80 6.52
N ASN A 187 -13.05 11.96 5.49
CA ASN A 187 -13.94 11.98 4.32
C ASN A 187 -14.16 10.57 3.76
N ILE A 188 -15.27 9.98 4.12
CA ILE A 188 -15.73 8.71 3.54
C ILE A 188 -16.93 9.03 2.63
N PRO A 189 -16.83 8.85 1.31
CA PRO A 189 -17.96 9.06 0.40
C PRO A 189 -19.15 8.17 0.78
N ALA A 190 -20.36 8.69 0.69
CA ALA A 190 -21.56 7.94 1.07
C ALA A 190 -21.67 6.59 0.33
N TYR A 191 -21.34 6.57 -0.96
CA TYR A 191 -21.36 5.36 -1.78
C TYR A 191 -20.34 4.29 -1.37
N ALA A 192 -19.31 4.66 -0.58
CA ALA A 192 -18.31 3.70 -0.12
C ALA A 192 -18.93 2.56 0.69
N PHE A 193 -19.88 2.87 1.55
CA PHE A 193 -20.57 1.87 2.38
C PHE A 193 -21.37 0.87 1.52
N ASP A 194 -22.00 1.33 0.46
CA ASP A 194 -22.77 0.46 -0.45
C ASP A 194 -21.86 -0.45 -1.29
N LEU A 195 -20.66 0.03 -1.63
CA LEU A 195 -19.65 -0.78 -2.30
C LEU A 195 -19.03 -1.80 -1.35
N TRP A 196 -18.64 -1.38 -0.14
CA TRP A 196 -18.00 -2.25 0.85
C TRP A 196 -18.89 -3.39 1.31
N LYS A 197 -20.19 -3.18 1.46
CA LYS A 197 -21.17 -4.22 1.82
C LYS A 197 -21.22 -5.40 0.84
N LYS A 198 -20.75 -5.23 -0.38
CA LYS A 198 -20.72 -6.29 -1.39
C LYS A 198 -19.57 -7.27 -1.21
N PHE A 199 -18.55 -6.94 -0.42
CA PHE A 199 -17.40 -7.79 -0.16
C PHE A 199 -17.58 -8.64 1.08
N ASN A 200 -17.04 -9.86 1.05
CA ASN A 200 -17.09 -10.78 2.17
C ASN A 200 -16.40 -10.21 3.42
N LYS A 201 -15.35 -9.44 3.25
CA LYS A 201 -14.60 -8.82 4.34
C LYS A 201 -14.04 -7.47 3.94
N VAL A 202 -14.33 -6.45 4.75
CA VAL A 202 -13.68 -5.14 4.69
C VAL A 202 -13.13 -4.82 6.07
N GLN A 203 -11.82 -4.61 6.14
CA GLN A 203 -11.11 -4.23 7.35
C GLN A 203 -10.64 -2.78 7.22
N ILE A 204 -10.96 -1.95 8.20
CA ILE A 204 -10.60 -0.53 8.19
C ILE A 204 -9.75 -0.22 9.41
N SER A 205 -8.50 0.17 9.16
CA SER A 205 -7.60 0.75 10.16
C SER A 205 -7.83 2.25 10.18
N CYS A 206 -8.52 2.73 11.22
CA CYS A 206 -8.80 4.15 11.40
C CYS A 206 -7.54 4.85 11.92
N SER A 207 -7.03 5.80 11.14
CA SER A 207 -5.85 6.57 11.50
C SER A 207 -6.21 7.69 12.48
N ILE A 208 -6.28 7.37 13.77
CA ILE A 208 -6.62 8.29 14.87
C ILE A 208 -5.49 8.17 15.89
N ASP A 209 -4.85 9.29 16.25
CA ASP A 209 -3.74 9.31 17.21
C ASP A 209 -4.19 9.83 18.59
N ASP A 210 -5.20 10.72 18.63
CA ASP A 210 -5.78 11.27 19.84
C ASP A 210 -7.20 11.79 19.57
N LEU A 211 -7.81 12.45 20.52
CA LEU A 211 -9.16 13.00 20.46
C LEU A 211 -9.13 14.53 20.27
N GLU A 212 -10.20 15.08 19.69
CA GLU A 212 -10.50 16.51 19.63
C GLU A 212 -9.32 17.37 19.17
N ASP A 213 -8.94 18.38 19.93
CA ASP A 213 -7.92 19.35 19.59
C ASP A 213 -6.52 18.73 19.47
N ARG A 214 -6.24 17.66 20.23
CA ARG A 214 -4.97 16.94 20.11
C ARG A 214 -4.89 16.18 18.80
N ASN A 215 -5.97 15.54 18.36
CA ASN A 215 -6.03 14.94 17.05
C ASN A 215 -5.92 15.99 15.93
N TYR A 216 -6.54 17.16 16.08
CA TYR A 216 -6.38 18.29 15.17
C TYR A 216 -4.92 18.74 15.04
N TYR A 217 -4.19 18.83 16.17
CA TYR A 217 -2.78 19.21 16.16
C TYR A 217 -1.91 18.17 15.46
N ILE A 218 -2.09 16.88 15.76
CA ILE A 218 -1.27 15.80 15.20
C ILE A 218 -1.61 15.55 13.72
N ARG A 219 -2.90 15.65 13.35
CA ARG A 219 -3.44 15.36 12.02
C ARG A 219 -4.09 16.58 11.37
N PHE A 220 -3.38 17.70 11.34
CA PHE A 220 -3.90 18.98 10.83
C PHE A 220 -4.35 18.89 9.36
N PRO A 221 -5.50 19.48 8.96
CA PRO A 221 -6.53 20.15 9.75
C PRO A 221 -7.78 19.26 9.95
N THR A 222 -7.68 18.14 10.65
CA THR A 222 -8.82 17.27 10.91
C THR A 222 -9.82 17.92 11.87
N LYS A 223 -11.10 17.90 11.52
CA LYS A 223 -12.17 18.26 12.46
C LYS A 223 -12.61 16.97 13.16
N TRP A 224 -12.55 16.96 14.48
CA TRP A 224 -12.93 15.79 15.27
C TRP A 224 -14.36 15.32 14.98
N GLN A 225 -15.30 16.25 14.81
CA GLN A 225 -16.68 15.97 14.50
C GLN A 225 -16.86 15.17 13.20
N ASP A 226 -16.02 15.42 12.18
CA ASP A 226 -16.05 14.65 10.93
C ASP A 226 -15.52 13.22 11.14
N VAL A 227 -14.46 13.06 11.93
CA VAL A 227 -13.87 11.76 12.29
C VAL A 227 -14.90 10.93 13.08
N GLU A 228 -15.45 11.50 14.15
CA GLU A 228 -16.45 10.85 15.00
C GLU A 228 -17.72 10.45 14.22
N LYS A 229 -18.22 11.35 13.38
CA LYS A 229 -19.36 11.06 12.49
C LYS A 229 -19.10 9.86 11.58
N ASN A 230 -17.92 9.80 10.96
CA ASN A 230 -17.56 8.69 10.07
C ASN A 230 -17.33 7.40 10.86
N LEU A 231 -16.72 7.48 12.04
CA LEU A 231 -16.56 6.34 12.94
C LEU A 231 -17.90 5.75 13.36
N ASN A 232 -18.84 6.60 13.76
CA ASN A 232 -20.20 6.17 14.13
C ASN A 232 -20.94 5.52 12.95
N LYS A 233 -20.76 6.02 11.73
CA LYS A 233 -21.31 5.37 10.54
C LYS A 233 -20.69 3.98 10.31
N LEU A 234 -19.38 3.82 10.45
CA LEU A 234 -18.73 2.50 10.32
C LEU A 234 -19.28 1.50 11.35
N LEU A 235 -19.49 1.93 12.58
CA LEU A 235 -20.02 1.07 13.65
C LEU A 235 -21.47 0.59 13.37
N GLN A 236 -22.25 1.38 12.62
CA GLN A 236 -23.61 1.01 12.21
C GLN A 236 -23.63 -0.02 11.06
N HIS A 237 -22.49 -0.24 10.40
CA HIS A 237 -22.35 -1.14 9.24
C HIS A 237 -21.54 -2.41 9.54
N LYS A 238 -21.38 -2.73 10.83
CA LYS A 238 -20.74 -3.98 11.28
C LYS A 238 -21.57 -5.22 10.92
#